data_66043d1976ebaac51f2294f02dbd32ae
#
_entry.id   66043d1976ebaac51f2294f02dbd32ae
#
_cell.length_a   1.000
_cell.length_b   1.000
_cell.length_c   1.000
_cell.angle_alpha   90.00
_cell.angle_beta   90.00
_cell.angle_gamma   90.00
#
_symmetry.space_group_name_H-M   'P 1'
#
loop_
_entity.id
_entity.type
_entity.pdbx_description
1 polymer ?
#
loop_
_entity_poly.entity_id
_entity_poly.type
_entity_poly.pdbx_seq_one_letter_code
_entity_poly.pdbx_strand_id
1 'polypeptide(L)'
;TEVVTLLITEALKENKPLDSVYKTLKKLKGSFALGIIFKNFSNIIIGARRGSPLAVGYSKEENYIGSDSYALKSMTNKISYLDDGELCVLTKDEVSFYDTNLKKVNKKILTMSEKENLTDKGEYKHFMLKEINEQPSTIKNCIDEYVDSIKKNINIFNFPIEPQTINKIVLIGCGTAYNSCLTAKYWFEELTSIDVEIDIASEFRYRKLKFNSNTLYVFVSQSGETADTAAALDICKKNNVKTCSIVNVIESTIARNSDWVLPIHAGPEIGVA
;
A
#
# COMPACT_ATOMS: atom_id res chain seq x y z
N THR A 1 3.99 -3.46 21.58
CA THR A 1 5.40 -3.82 21.30
C THR A 1 6.04 -4.49 22.50
N GLU A 2 5.94 -3.95 23.71
CA GLU A 2 6.55 -4.51 24.93
C GLU A 2 6.12 -5.96 25.19
N VAL A 3 4.82 -6.25 25.16
CA VAL A 3 4.29 -7.62 25.33
C VAL A 3 4.86 -8.58 24.27
N VAL A 4 5.01 -8.13 23.03
CA VAL A 4 5.59 -8.95 21.94
C VAL A 4 7.05 -9.29 22.28
N THR A 5 7.82 -8.31 22.75
CA THR A 5 9.22 -8.50 23.13
C THR A 5 9.33 -9.53 24.27
N LEU A 6 8.48 -9.44 25.30
CA LEU A 6 8.46 -10.39 26.40
C LEU A 6 8.11 -11.81 25.95
N LEU A 7 7.09 -11.96 25.10
CA LEU A 7 6.69 -13.26 24.55
C LEU A 7 7.79 -13.91 23.70
N ILE A 8 8.49 -13.12 22.88
CA ILE A 8 9.63 -13.61 22.08
C ILE A 8 10.77 -14.01 23.01
N THR A 9 11.08 -13.20 24.02
CA THR A 9 12.15 -13.48 25.00
C THR A 9 11.88 -14.77 25.75
N GLU A 10 10.65 -15.03 26.15
CA GLU A 10 10.28 -16.28 26.81
C GLU A 10 10.42 -17.47 25.86
N ALA A 11 9.96 -17.33 24.61
CA ALA A 11 10.07 -18.38 23.60
C ALA A 11 11.52 -18.70 23.23
N LEU A 12 12.44 -17.72 23.32
CA LEU A 12 13.88 -17.89 23.03
C LEU A 12 14.59 -18.80 24.03
N LYS A 13 14.04 -19.04 25.21
CA LYS A 13 14.64 -19.97 26.19
C LYS A 13 14.70 -21.40 25.65
N GLU A 14 13.80 -21.78 24.78
CA GLU A 14 13.66 -23.15 24.28
C GLU A 14 13.80 -23.26 22.75
N ASN A 15 13.83 -22.15 22.02
CA ASN A 15 13.77 -22.16 20.57
C ASN A 15 14.81 -21.23 19.95
N LYS A 16 15.13 -21.46 18.66
CA LYS A 16 15.92 -20.53 17.84
C LYS A 16 15.13 -19.24 17.55
N PRO A 17 15.78 -18.12 17.17
CA PRO A 17 15.15 -16.85 16.93
C PRO A 17 13.93 -16.91 15.99
N LEU A 18 14.05 -17.53 14.83
CA LEU A 18 12.97 -17.63 13.85
C LEU A 18 11.74 -18.39 14.41
N ASP A 19 11.97 -19.54 15.06
CA ASP A 19 10.89 -20.33 15.66
C ASP A 19 10.22 -19.59 16.82
N SER A 20 11.00 -18.83 17.61
CA SER A 20 10.48 -18.02 18.71
C SER A 20 9.56 -16.90 18.22
N VAL A 21 9.97 -16.20 17.18
CA VAL A 21 9.14 -15.20 16.52
C VAL A 21 7.87 -15.85 15.97
N TYR A 22 8.01 -16.91 15.18
CA TYR A 22 6.86 -17.59 14.58
C TYR A 22 5.83 -18.07 15.60
N LYS A 23 6.27 -18.74 16.68
CA LYS A 23 5.39 -19.19 17.78
C LYS A 23 4.68 -18.01 18.46
N THR A 24 5.38 -16.89 18.61
CA THR A 24 4.81 -15.68 19.20
C THR A 24 3.75 -15.05 18.27
N LEU A 25 4.05 -14.92 16.97
CA LEU A 25 3.13 -14.31 16.01
C LEU A 25 1.79 -15.05 15.91
N LYS A 26 1.77 -16.36 16.13
CA LYS A 26 0.52 -17.16 16.20
C LYS A 26 -0.39 -16.77 17.37
N LYS A 27 0.17 -16.20 18.44
CA LYS A 27 -0.60 -15.75 19.61
C LYS A 27 -1.11 -14.32 19.46
N LEU A 28 -0.53 -13.54 18.55
CA LEU A 28 -0.91 -12.14 18.35
C LEU A 28 -2.21 -12.03 17.57
N LYS A 29 -2.98 -10.99 17.88
CA LYS A 29 -4.19 -10.59 17.13
C LYS A 29 -4.01 -9.17 16.62
N GLY A 30 -4.68 -8.84 15.51
CA GLY A 30 -4.63 -7.52 14.90
C GLY A 30 -3.47 -7.34 13.93
N SER A 31 -3.28 -6.09 13.47
CA SER A 31 -2.28 -5.71 12.47
C SER A 31 -0.95 -5.36 13.13
N PHE A 32 0.15 -5.70 12.48
CA PHE A 32 1.50 -5.34 12.88
C PHE A 32 2.49 -5.38 11.73
N ALA A 33 3.52 -4.57 11.81
CA ALA A 33 4.76 -4.67 11.06
C ALA A 33 5.92 -4.57 12.06
N LEU A 34 6.74 -5.60 12.14
CA LEU A 34 7.77 -5.75 13.17
C LEU A 34 9.14 -5.91 12.52
N GLY A 35 10.12 -5.15 13.00
CA GLY A 35 11.54 -5.40 12.82
C GLY A 35 12.14 -5.82 14.17
N ILE A 36 12.70 -7.02 14.26
CA ILE A 36 13.12 -7.65 15.52
C ILE A 36 14.62 -7.88 15.47
N ILE A 37 15.33 -7.31 16.43
CA ILE A 37 16.75 -7.52 16.67
C ILE A 37 16.95 -8.30 17.97
N PHE A 38 18.06 -9.01 18.07
CA PHE A 38 18.35 -9.91 19.18
C PHE A 38 19.72 -9.58 19.79
N LYS A 39 19.76 -9.39 21.10
CA LYS A 39 21.02 -9.08 21.81
C LYS A 39 22.13 -10.12 21.54
N ASN A 40 21.77 -11.41 21.53
CA ASN A 40 22.72 -12.52 21.40
C ASN A 40 22.84 -13.08 19.97
N PHE A 41 22.16 -12.48 18.99
CA PHE A 41 22.19 -12.85 17.58
C PHE A 41 22.29 -11.57 16.72
N SER A 42 23.42 -10.88 16.85
CA SER A 42 23.65 -9.57 16.26
C SER A 42 23.73 -9.54 14.73
N ASN A 43 23.83 -10.71 14.10
CA ASN A 43 23.96 -10.85 12.66
C ASN A 43 22.63 -11.06 11.92
N ILE A 44 21.51 -11.05 12.63
CA ILE A 44 20.19 -11.25 12.04
C ILE A 44 19.19 -10.18 12.46
N ILE A 45 18.32 -9.81 11.53
CA ILE A 45 17.08 -9.09 11.79
C ILE A 45 15.94 -9.97 11.29
N ILE A 46 14.86 -10.08 12.05
CA ILE A 46 13.65 -10.78 11.60
C ILE A 46 12.56 -9.76 11.37
N GLY A 47 12.05 -9.72 10.14
CA GLY A 47 10.87 -8.95 9.78
C GLY A 47 9.61 -9.81 9.82
N ALA A 48 8.49 -9.24 10.25
CA ALA A 48 7.20 -9.93 10.23
C ALA A 48 6.07 -8.93 10.02
N ARG A 49 5.10 -9.29 9.18
CA ARG A 49 3.92 -8.44 8.95
C ARG A 49 2.61 -9.21 9.04
N ARG A 50 1.57 -8.47 9.43
CA ARG A 50 0.16 -8.80 9.28
C ARG A 50 -0.64 -7.52 9.20
N GLY A 51 -1.39 -7.33 8.10
CA GLY A 51 -2.20 -6.13 7.89
C GLY A 51 -1.39 -4.87 7.53
N SER A 52 -0.36 -4.52 8.31
CA SER A 52 0.52 -3.37 8.03
C SER A 52 1.63 -3.73 7.05
N PRO A 53 2.05 -2.81 6.15
CA PRO A 53 3.08 -3.09 5.16
C PRO A 53 4.47 -3.26 5.76
N LEU A 54 5.31 -4.04 5.07
CA LEU A 54 6.73 -4.20 5.39
C LEU A 54 7.50 -4.56 4.12
N ALA A 55 8.60 -3.87 3.88
CA ALA A 55 9.47 -4.04 2.72
C ALA A 55 10.90 -4.37 3.14
N VAL A 56 11.59 -5.11 2.30
CA VAL A 56 13.02 -5.41 2.40
C VAL A 56 13.74 -4.71 1.27
N GLY A 57 14.83 -4.01 1.59
CA GLY A 57 15.73 -3.40 0.62
C GLY A 57 17.03 -4.18 0.51
N TYR A 58 17.59 -4.23 -0.70
CA TYR A 58 18.82 -4.97 -0.99
C TYR A 58 19.93 -4.03 -1.42
N SER A 59 21.11 -4.20 -0.84
CA SER A 59 22.34 -3.54 -1.26
C SER A 59 23.47 -4.56 -1.42
N LYS A 60 24.64 -4.11 -1.85
CA LYS A 60 25.84 -4.97 -1.98
C LYS A 60 26.48 -5.31 -0.65
N GLU A 61 26.36 -4.43 0.32
CA GLU A 61 27.07 -4.55 1.60
C GLU A 61 26.17 -4.82 2.79
N GLU A 62 24.86 -4.57 2.65
CA GLU A 62 23.87 -4.72 3.72
C GLU A 62 22.45 -4.82 3.19
N ASN A 63 21.54 -5.29 4.01
CA ASN A 63 20.10 -5.37 3.70
C ASN A 63 19.31 -4.55 4.70
N TYR A 64 18.18 -3.99 4.25
CA TYR A 64 17.36 -3.05 5.00
C TYR A 64 15.96 -3.57 5.21
N ILE A 65 15.27 -3.06 6.22
CA ILE A 65 13.85 -3.28 6.44
C ILE A 65 13.17 -1.93 6.68
N GLY A 66 12.03 -1.71 6.08
CA GLY A 66 11.25 -0.47 6.20
C GLY A 66 9.78 -0.69 5.97
N SER A 67 8.96 0.31 6.27
CA SER A 67 7.50 0.23 6.07
C SER A 67 7.14 0.07 4.59
N ASP A 68 7.88 0.76 3.72
CA ASP A 68 7.57 0.85 2.29
C ASP A 68 8.83 1.19 1.45
N SER A 69 8.64 1.34 0.15
CA SER A 69 9.70 1.70 -0.79
C SER A 69 10.29 3.08 -0.54
N TYR A 70 9.48 4.04 -0.08
CA TYR A 70 9.96 5.40 0.20
C TYR A 70 10.92 5.44 1.37
N ALA A 71 10.61 4.70 2.45
CA ALA A 71 11.48 4.59 3.61
C ALA A 71 12.87 4.03 3.26
N LEU A 72 12.96 3.22 2.20
CA LEU A 72 14.18 2.54 1.76
C LEU A 72 14.90 3.25 0.59
N LYS A 73 14.27 4.22 -0.04
CA LYS A 73 14.73 4.83 -1.30
C LYS A 73 16.12 5.46 -1.22
N SER A 74 16.46 6.09 -0.08
CA SER A 74 17.79 6.69 0.11
C SER A 74 18.92 5.66 0.26
N MET A 75 18.59 4.41 0.50
CA MET A 75 19.55 3.33 0.78
C MET A 75 19.67 2.34 -0.37
N THR A 76 18.57 2.10 -1.10
CA THR A 76 18.55 1.15 -2.22
C THR A 76 17.39 1.41 -3.17
N ASN A 77 17.58 1.00 -4.44
CA ASN A 77 16.52 0.97 -5.44
C ASN A 77 15.96 -0.45 -5.69
N LYS A 78 16.46 -1.48 -4.96
CA LYS A 78 16.00 -2.86 -5.08
C LYS A 78 15.23 -3.25 -3.84
N ILE A 79 13.98 -3.63 -4.02
CA ILE A 79 13.08 -3.95 -2.91
C ILE A 79 12.27 -5.22 -3.17
N SER A 80 11.82 -5.84 -2.08
CA SER A 80 10.76 -6.86 -2.10
C SER A 80 9.78 -6.59 -0.98
N TYR A 81 8.49 -6.82 -1.23
CA TYR A 81 7.45 -6.70 -0.22
C TYR A 81 7.12 -8.07 0.38
N LEU A 82 6.88 -8.10 1.68
CA LEU A 82 6.28 -9.25 2.33
C LEU A 82 4.78 -9.29 2.00
N ASP A 83 4.24 -10.48 1.79
CA ASP A 83 2.79 -10.70 1.77
C ASP A 83 2.24 -10.84 3.18
N ASP A 84 0.91 -10.82 3.32
CA ASP A 84 0.28 -10.86 4.64
C ASP A 84 0.58 -12.16 5.39
N GLY A 85 1.05 -12.02 6.62
CA GLY A 85 1.43 -13.15 7.48
C GLY A 85 2.83 -13.72 7.23
N GLU A 86 3.59 -13.19 6.28
CA GLU A 86 4.96 -13.64 6.02
C GLU A 86 5.99 -13.09 7.03
N LEU A 87 7.12 -13.80 7.09
CA LEU A 87 8.32 -13.40 7.81
C LEU A 87 9.50 -13.30 6.85
N CYS A 88 10.47 -12.48 7.20
CA CYS A 88 11.79 -12.50 6.56
C CYS A 88 12.90 -12.56 7.60
N VAL A 89 14.01 -13.18 7.23
CA VAL A 89 15.25 -13.16 7.97
C VAL A 89 16.29 -12.46 7.11
N LEU A 90 16.81 -11.35 7.62
CA LEU A 90 17.87 -10.58 6.99
C LEU A 90 19.18 -10.85 7.70
N THR A 91 20.20 -11.15 6.92
CA THR A 91 21.60 -11.06 7.32
C THR A 91 22.30 -9.98 6.50
N LYS A 92 23.58 -9.75 6.72
CA LYS A 92 24.37 -8.86 5.87
C LYS A 92 24.32 -9.30 4.39
N ASP A 93 24.40 -10.60 4.14
CA ASP A 93 24.65 -11.16 2.82
C ASP A 93 23.40 -11.79 2.17
N GLU A 94 22.39 -12.17 2.95
CA GLU A 94 21.23 -12.91 2.46
C GLU A 94 19.92 -12.44 3.09
N VAL A 95 18.86 -12.51 2.29
CA VAL A 95 17.47 -12.38 2.74
C VAL A 95 16.71 -13.64 2.42
N SER A 96 16.06 -14.21 3.40
CA SER A 96 15.19 -15.38 3.26
C SER A 96 13.77 -15.05 3.71
N PHE A 97 12.77 -15.45 2.92
CA PHE A 97 11.35 -15.24 3.23
C PHE A 97 10.67 -16.55 3.58
N TYR A 98 9.68 -16.48 4.46
CA TYR A 98 8.92 -17.61 4.95
C TYR A 98 7.43 -17.30 4.98
N ASP A 99 6.62 -18.25 4.55
CA ASP A 99 5.16 -18.15 4.62
C ASP A 99 4.60 -18.40 6.04
N THR A 100 3.30 -18.38 6.17
CA THR A 100 2.57 -18.63 7.43
C THR A 100 2.80 -20.01 8.04
N ASN A 101 3.45 -20.92 7.33
CA ASN A 101 3.80 -22.29 7.78
C ASN A 101 5.31 -22.48 7.95
N LEU A 102 6.12 -21.42 7.97
CA LEU A 102 7.59 -21.42 7.95
C LEU A 102 8.20 -22.13 6.74
N LYS A 103 7.50 -22.26 5.64
CA LYS A 103 8.07 -22.75 4.39
C LYS A 103 8.78 -21.58 3.69
N LYS A 104 10.01 -21.81 3.25
CA LYS A 104 10.79 -20.80 2.51
C LYS A 104 10.09 -20.49 1.18
N VAL A 105 9.93 -19.21 0.88
CA VAL A 105 9.31 -18.70 -0.36
C VAL A 105 10.27 -17.77 -1.08
N ASN A 106 10.15 -17.70 -2.40
CA ASN A 106 10.93 -16.79 -3.22
C ASN A 106 10.11 -15.52 -3.50
N LYS A 107 10.77 -14.37 -3.39
CA LYS A 107 10.18 -13.07 -3.69
C LYS A 107 10.81 -12.43 -4.91
N LYS A 108 9.97 -11.77 -5.68
CA LYS A 108 10.43 -10.94 -6.80
C LYS A 108 11.11 -9.70 -6.24
N ILE A 109 12.31 -9.41 -6.74
CA ILE A 109 12.98 -8.15 -6.47
C ILE A 109 12.47 -7.14 -7.50
N LEU A 110 11.93 -6.05 -7.02
CA LEU A 110 11.48 -4.91 -7.83
C LEU A 110 12.59 -3.87 -7.85
N THR A 111 12.83 -3.28 -9.00
CA THR A 111 13.76 -2.15 -9.14
C THR A 111 12.95 -0.87 -9.28
N MET A 112 13.12 0.04 -8.32
CA MET A 112 12.50 1.35 -8.36
C MET A 112 13.17 2.21 -9.43
N SER A 113 12.38 3.02 -10.15
CA SER A 113 12.91 3.93 -11.15
C SER A 113 13.70 5.07 -10.48
N GLU A 114 14.84 5.43 -11.05
CA GLU A 114 15.70 6.54 -10.55
C GLU A 114 15.07 7.95 -10.75
N LYS A 115 13.92 8.03 -11.39
CA LYS A 115 13.36 9.33 -11.88
C LYS A 115 12.96 10.33 -10.81
N GLU A 116 13.19 10.09 -9.52
CA GLU A 116 12.74 11.01 -8.50
C GLU A 116 13.75 11.21 -7.36
N ASN A 117 14.76 12.06 -7.59
CA ASN A 117 15.45 12.81 -6.52
C ASN A 117 14.53 13.93 -5.95
N LEU A 118 13.25 13.62 -5.74
CA LEU A 118 12.22 14.56 -5.30
C LEU A 118 12.15 14.73 -3.77
N THR A 119 13.07 14.09 -3.04
CA THR A 119 13.14 14.18 -1.58
C THR A 119 13.87 15.44 -1.08
N ASP A 120 14.33 16.30 -1.95
CA ASP A 120 14.90 17.59 -1.56
C ASP A 120 13.79 18.64 -1.39
N LYS A 121 13.89 19.45 -0.34
CA LYS A 121 13.01 20.60 -0.11
C LYS A 121 13.22 21.73 -1.12
N GLY A 122 14.34 21.73 -1.83
CA GLY A 122 14.71 22.84 -2.69
C GLY A 122 14.83 24.14 -1.88
N GLU A 123 14.27 25.21 -2.40
CA GLU A 123 14.23 26.53 -1.74
C GLU A 123 13.16 26.67 -0.63
N TYR A 124 12.32 25.63 -0.42
CA TYR A 124 11.23 25.71 0.54
C TYR A 124 11.69 25.36 1.97
N LYS A 125 11.18 26.10 2.94
CA LYS A 125 11.49 25.89 4.36
C LYS A 125 10.95 24.54 4.87
N HIS A 126 9.79 24.11 4.37
CA HIS A 126 9.08 22.90 4.78
C HIS A 126 8.60 22.11 3.58
N PHE A 127 8.54 20.76 3.69
CA PHE A 127 7.98 19.90 2.65
C PHE A 127 6.52 20.24 2.33
N MET A 128 5.69 20.49 3.33
CA MET A 128 4.32 20.93 3.13
C MET A 128 4.22 22.16 2.21
N LEU A 129 5.09 23.16 2.42
CA LEU A 129 5.09 24.37 1.59
C LEU A 129 5.52 24.05 0.14
N LYS A 130 6.51 23.16 -0.03
CA LYS A 130 6.90 22.67 -1.34
C LYS A 130 5.72 21.97 -2.04
N GLU A 131 5.09 21.02 -1.39
CA GLU A 131 3.97 20.23 -1.94
C GLU A 131 2.76 21.11 -2.29
N ILE A 132 2.46 22.14 -1.49
CA ILE A 132 1.45 23.14 -1.83
C ILE A 132 1.77 23.84 -3.16
N ASN A 133 3.03 24.24 -3.35
CA ASN A 133 3.46 24.95 -4.57
C ASN A 133 3.62 24.02 -5.78
N GLU A 134 3.76 22.72 -5.56
CA GLU A 134 3.83 21.72 -6.64
C GLU A 134 2.47 21.30 -7.20
N GLN A 135 1.36 21.62 -6.52
CA GLN A 135 0.00 21.22 -6.96
C GLN A 135 -0.30 21.55 -8.44
N PRO A 136 0.02 22.74 -8.98
CA PRO A 136 -0.24 23.00 -10.39
C PRO A 136 0.49 22.04 -11.34
N SER A 137 1.73 21.67 -11.03
CA SER A 137 2.52 20.75 -11.85
C SER A 137 2.05 19.30 -11.69
N THR A 138 1.71 18.88 -10.48
CA THR A 138 1.21 17.50 -10.23
C THR A 138 -0.17 17.28 -10.86
N ILE A 139 -1.06 18.27 -10.78
CA ILE A 139 -2.36 18.22 -11.48
C ILE A 139 -2.15 18.15 -13.00
N LYS A 140 -1.22 18.97 -13.54
CA LYS A 140 -0.88 18.90 -14.96
C LYS A 140 -0.35 17.52 -15.36
N ASN A 141 0.55 16.93 -14.59
CA ASN A 141 1.08 15.58 -14.88
C ASN A 141 -0.04 14.53 -14.91
N CYS A 142 -0.97 14.60 -13.96
CA CYS A 142 -2.13 13.72 -13.93
C CYS A 142 -3.04 13.91 -15.16
N ILE A 143 -3.29 15.14 -15.57
CA ILE A 143 -4.08 15.46 -16.78
C ILE A 143 -3.35 14.96 -18.02
N ASP A 144 -2.06 15.24 -18.16
CA ASP A 144 -1.27 14.85 -19.35
C ASP A 144 -1.21 13.31 -19.52
N GLU A 145 -1.28 12.53 -18.43
CA GLU A 145 -1.36 11.07 -18.50
C GLU A 145 -2.70 10.58 -19.07
N TYR A 146 -3.81 11.18 -18.64
CA TYR A 146 -5.15 10.69 -18.96
C TYR A 146 -5.84 11.43 -20.12
N VAL A 147 -5.34 12.57 -20.53
CA VAL A 147 -6.00 13.42 -21.55
C VAL A 147 -5.07 13.69 -22.73
N ASP A 148 -5.44 13.17 -23.89
CA ASP A 148 -4.84 13.61 -25.15
C ASP A 148 -5.48 14.93 -25.57
N SER A 149 -4.81 16.04 -25.25
CA SER A 149 -5.29 17.40 -25.55
C SER A 149 -5.39 17.68 -27.07
N ILE A 150 -4.63 16.97 -27.91
CA ILE A 150 -4.63 17.11 -29.36
C ILE A 150 -5.85 16.41 -29.97
N LYS A 151 -6.06 15.16 -29.58
CA LYS A 151 -7.19 14.35 -30.06
C LYS A 151 -8.48 14.60 -29.30
N LYS A 152 -8.43 15.39 -28.22
CA LYS A 152 -9.58 15.66 -27.31
C LYS A 152 -10.21 14.36 -26.82
N ASN A 153 -9.38 13.40 -26.46
CA ASN A 153 -9.79 12.06 -26.05
C ASN A 153 -9.18 11.72 -24.68
N ILE A 154 -9.80 10.79 -23.98
CA ILE A 154 -9.30 10.25 -22.70
C ILE A 154 -8.50 8.98 -22.99
N ASN A 155 -7.25 8.94 -22.54
CA ASN A 155 -6.35 7.80 -22.65
C ASN A 155 -6.45 6.94 -21.40
N ILE A 156 -7.45 6.07 -21.34
CA ILE A 156 -7.53 5.06 -20.30
C ILE A 156 -7.24 3.71 -20.95
N PHE A 157 -6.01 3.22 -20.76
CA PHE A 157 -5.59 1.96 -21.33
C PHE A 157 -6.01 0.78 -20.46
N ASN A 158 -6.46 -0.31 -21.13
CA ASN A 158 -6.75 -1.59 -20.48
C ASN A 158 -7.77 -1.52 -19.34
N PHE A 159 -8.81 -0.69 -19.49
CA PHE A 159 -9.92 -0.73 -18.55
C PHE A 159 -10.61 -2.09 -18.62
N PRO A 160 -10.52 -2.92 -17.57
CA PRO A 160 -10.93 -4.33 -17.65
C PRO A 160 -12.44 -4.54 -17.58
N ILE A 161 -13.21 -3.47 -17.62
CA ILE A 161 -14.66 -3.48 -17.39
C ILE A 161 -15.33 -2.77 -18.55
N GLU A 162 -16.33 -3.40 -19.14
CA GLU A 162 -17.24 -2.74 -20.06
C GLU A 162 -18.03 -1.68 -19.30
N PRO A 163 -17.82 -0.35 -19.54
CA PRO A 163 -18.47 0.71 -18.78
C PRO A 163 -19.99 0.59 -18.76
N GLN A 164 -20.58 0.09 -19.85
CA GLN A 164 -22.02 -0.11 -20.01
C GLN A 164 -22.60 -1.16 -19.05
N THR A 165 -21.76 -2.02 -18.48
CA THR A 165 -22.19 -3.03 -17.49
C THR A 165 -22.26 -2.49 -16.07
N ILE A 166 -21.73 -1.27 -15.84
CA ILE A 166 -21.71 -0.63 -14.52
C ILE A 166 -22.90 0.29 -14.40
N ASN A 167 -23.72 0.07 -13.40
CA ASN A 167 -24.85 0.92 -13.06
C ASN A 167 -24.68 1.63 -11.70
N LYS A 168 -23.63 1.24 -10.96
CA LYS A 168 -23.31 1.83 -9.65
C LYS A 168 -21.81 1.90 -9.41
N ILE A 169 -21.37 2.98 -8.80
CA ILE A 169 -20.00 3.16 -8.30
C ILE A 169 -20.07 3.37 -6.79
N VAL A 170 -19.19 2.71 -6.05
CA VAL A 170 -18.97 2.96 -4.61
C VAL A 170 -17.57 3.48 -4.42
N LEU A 171 -17.45 4.75 -4.01
CA LEU A 171 -16.16 5.40 -3.73
C LEU A 171 -15.81 5.21 -2.26
N ILE A 172 -14.63 4.67 -1.97
CA ILE A 172 -14.23 4.26 -0.62
C ILE A 172 -12.88 4.89 -0.28
N GLY A 173 -12.80 5.58 0.86
CA GLY A 173 -11.58 6.21 1.35
C GLY A 173 -11.64 6.53 2.83
N CYS A 174 -10.55 7.07 3.37
CA CYS A 174 -10.47 7.60 4.72
C CYS A 174 -9.92 9.03 4.70
N GLY A 175 -10.30 9.85 5.70
CA GLY A 175 -9.79 11.20 5.85
C GLY A 175 -10.02 12.08 4.62
N THR A 176 -8.98 12.75 4.13
CA THR A 176 -9.05 13.63 2.96
C THR A 176 -9.36 12.88 1.67
N ALA A 177 -8.97 11.61 1.55
CA ALA A 177 -9.37 10.77 0.43
C ALA A 177 -10.89 10.54 0.41
N TYR A 178 -11.53 10.33 1.56
CA TYR A 178 -12.99 10.27 1.67
C TYR A 178 -13.64 11.60 1.25
N ASN A 179 -13.07 12.75 1.65
CA ASN A 179 -13.60 14.07 1.27
C ASN A 179 -13.50 14.29 -0.26
N SER A 180 -12.44 13.78 -0.91
CA SER A 180 -12.34 13.82 -2.38
C SER A 180 -13.42 12.95 -3.04
N CYS A 181 -13.72 11.78 -2.46
CA CYS A 181 -14.83 10.94 -2.91
C CYS A 181 -16.18 11.66 -2.80
N LEU A 182 -16.39 12.41 -1.71
CA LEU A 182 -17.60 13.21 -1.51
C LEU A 182 -17.77 14.26 -2.60
N THR A 183 -16.70 14.97 -2.96
CA THR A 183 -16.72 15.94 -4.06
C THR A 183 -16.98 15.26 -5.40
N ALA A 184 -16.30 14.15 -5.68
CA ALA A 184 -16.44 13.40 -6.92
C ALA A 184 -17.88 12.88 -7.13
N LYS A 185 -18.58 12.50 -6.04
CA LYS A 185 -19.97 12.06 -6.11
C LYS A 185 -20.85 13.07 -6.84
N TYR A 186 -20.79 14.36 -6.46
CA TYR A 186 -21.60 15.39 -7.09
C TYR A 186 -21.27 15.58 -8.58
N TRP A 187 -20.02 15.45 -8.97
CA TRP A 187 -19.63 15.50 -10.38
C TRP A 187 -20.17 14.29 -11.17
N PHE A 188 -20.12 13.10 -10.59
CA PHE A 188 -20.73 11.93 -11.24
C PHE A 188 -22.24 12.07 -11.40
N GLU A 189 -22.94 12.56 -10.37
CA GLU A 189 -24.39 12.80 -10.42
C GLU A 189 -24.77 13.84 -11.49
N GLU A 190 -23.93 14.86 -11.71
CA GLU A 190 -24.15 15.89 -12.74
C GLU A 190 -23.85 15.36 -14.16
N LEU A 191 -22.77 14.58 -14.31
CA LEU A 191 -22.22 14.22 -15.63
C LEU A 191 -22.71 12.87 -16.15
N THR A 192 -23.27 12.03 -15.29
CA THR A 192 -23.64 10.65 -15.65
C THR A 192 -24.99 10.26 -15.06
N SER A 193 -25.55 9.14 -15.53
CA SER A 193 -26.74 8.49 -14.95
C SER A 193 -26.38 7.32 -14.01
N ILE A 194 -25.11 7.22 -13.59
CA ILE A 194 -24.63 6.14 -12.73
C ILE A 194 -24.91 6.49 -11.28
N ASP A 195 -25.48 5.56 -10.52
CA ASP A 195 -25.63 5.72 -9.07
C ASP A 195 -24.27 5.76 -8.39
N VAL A 196 -24.03 6.76 -7.54
CA VAL A 196 -22.77 6.89 -6.80
C VAL A 196 -23.02 6.92 -5.31
N GLU A 197 -22.45 5.96 -4.62
CA GLU A 197 -22.33 5.94 -3.16
C GLU A 197 -20.91 6.26 -2.74
N ILE A 198 -20.80 6.81 -1.54
CA ILE A 198 -19.53 6.98 -0.87
C ILE A 198 -19.56 6.25 0.47
N ASP A 199 -18.43 5.67 0.86
CA ASP A 199 -18.31 5.01 2.15
C ASP A 199 -16.95 5.30 2.78
N ILE A 200 -16.93 5.39 4.11
CA ILE A 200 -15.69 5.51 4.85
C ILE A 200 -15.11 4.12 5.11
N ALA A 201 -13.86 3.89 4.72
CA ALA A 201 -13.28 2.55 4.73
C ALA A 201 -13.23 1.91 6.13
N SER A 202 -13.05 2.72 7.19
CA SER A 202 -13.07 2.24 8.58
C SER A 202 -14.41 1.61 8.98
N GLU A 203 -15.53 2.12 8.44
CA GLU A 203 -16.87 1.60 8.72
C GLU A 203 -17.28 0.51 7.72
N PHE A 204 -16.90 0.68 6.45
CA PHE A 204 -17.16 -0.28 5.38
C PHE A 204 -16.76 -1.71 5.78
N ARG A 205 -15.57 -1.86 6.36
CA ARG A 205 -15.01 -3.16 6.74
C ARG A 205 -15.78 -3.94 7.82
N TYR A 206 -16.67 -3.29 8.58
CA TYR A 206 -17.44 -3.92 9.66
C TYR A 206 -18.92 -4.09 9.34
N ARG A 207 -19.39 -3.54 8.21
CA ARG A 207 -20.79 -3.60 7.82
C ARG A 207 -21.14 -4.92 7.13
N LYS A 208 -22.40 -5.33 7.24
CA LYS A 208 -22.98 -6.41 6.42
C LYS A 208 -23.43 -5.81 5.08
N LEU A 209 -22.59 -5.92 4.08
CA LEU A 209 -22.81 -5.37 2.75
C LEU A 209 -23.44 -6.42 1.83
N LYS A 210 -24.29 -5.94 0.91
CA LYS A 210 -24.76 -6.73 -0.23
C LYS A 210 -23.95 -6.31 -1.45
N PHE A 211 -23.24 -7.25 -2.04
CA PHE A 211 -22.43 -7.01 -3.23
C PHE A 211 -23.22 -7.29 -4.50
N ASN A 212 -23.02 -6.45 -5.52
CA ASN A 212 -23.65 -6.59 -6.83
C ASN A 212 -22.56 -6.61 -7.91
N SER A 213 -22.67 -7.52 -8.88
CA SER A 213 -21.73 -7.68 -9.99
C SER A 213 -21.63 -6.45 -10.91
N ASN A 214 -22.70 -5.63 -10.97
CA ASN A 214 -22.76 -4.42 -11.80
C ASN A 214 -22.28 -3.15 -11.04
N THR A 215 -21.66 -3.34 -9.87
CA THR A 215 -21.08 -2.26 -9.06
C THR A 215 -19.56 -2.27 -9.19
N LEU A 216 -18.99 -1.09 -9.44
CA LEU A 216 -17.55 -0.85 -9.36
C LEU A 216 -17.20 -0.27 -8.00
N TYR A 217 -16.32 -0.93 -7.27
CA TYR A 217 -15.78 -0.44 -5.98
C TYR A 217 -14.45 0.26 -6.23
N VAL A 218 -14.39 1.55 -5.93
CA VAL A 218 -13.21 2.40 -6.17
C VAL A 218 -12.58 2.79 -4.84
N PHE A 219 -11.34 2.40 -4.63
CA PHE A 219 -10.58 2.65 -3.41
C PHE A 219 -9.62 3.81 -3.63
N VAL A 220 -9.79 4.89 -2.86
CA VAL A 220 -8.97 6.11 -2.99
C VAL A 220 -8.01 6.19 -1.81
N SER A 221 -6.71 6.25 -2.11
CA SER A 221 -5.66 6.37 -1.11
C SER A 221 -4.39 6.94 -1.75
N GLN A 222 -3.81 7.98 -1.18
CA GLN A 222 -2.56 8.55 -1.70
C GLN A 222 -1.42 7.52 -1.57
N SER A 223 -1.15 7.02 -0.38
CA SER A 223 -0.08 6.04 -0.13
C SER A 223 -0.38 4.63 -0.66
N GLY A 224 -1.67 4.29 -0.84
CA GLY A 224 -2.10 2.93 -1.13
C GLY A 224 -1.82 1.91 0.00
N GLU A 225 -1.50 2.39 1.20
CA GLU A 225 -1.17 1.56 2.38
C GLU A 225 -2.09 1.83 3.58
N THR A 226 -3.17 2.61 3.38
CA THR A 226 -4.15 2.87 4.44
C THR A 226 -4.82 1.57 4.88
N ALA A 227 -4.60 1.17 6.13
CA ALA A 227 -4.99 -0.14 6.65
C ALA A 227 -6.50 -0.44 6.51
N ASP A 228 -7.36 0.54 6.80
CA ASP A 228 -8.81 0.38 6.67
C ASP A 228 -9.23 0.25 5.20
N THR A 229 -8.63 1.03 4.30
CA THR A 229 -8.91 0.97 2.87
C THR A 229 -8.44 -0.35 2.27
N ALA A 230 -7.27 -0.86 2.68
CA ALA A 230 -6.78 -2.17 2.26
C ALA A 230 -7.70 -3.31 2.76
N ALA A 231 -8.17 -3.23 4.01
CA ALA A 231 -9.11 -4.21 4.56
C ALA A 231 -10.48 -4.18 3.86
N ALA A 232 -10.98 -2.99 3.48
CA ALA A 232 -12.20 -2.85 2.70
C ALA A 232 -12.05 -3.47 1.30
N LEU A 233 -10.90 -3.25 0.64
CA LEU A 233 -10.56 -3.89 -0.64
C LEU A 233 -10.55 -5.43 -0.52
N ASP A 234 -9.92 -5.97 0.51
CA ASP A 234 -9.85 -7.42 0.74
C ASP A 234 -11.25 -8.06 0.88
N ILE A 235 -12.19 -7.36 1.53
CA ILE A 235 -13.59 -7.79 1.60
C ILE A 235 -14.22 -7.85 0.20
N CYS A 236 -14.01 -6.84 -0.63
CA CYS A 236 -14.52 -6.82 -2.00
C CYS A 236 -13.92 -7.95 -2.84
N LYS A 237 -12.62 -8.20 -2.73
CA LYS A 237 -11.93 -9.30 -3.42
C LYS A 237 -12.48 -10.67 -3.00
N LYS A 238 -12.72 -10.90 -1.71
CA LYS A 238 -13.34 -12.14 -1.20
C LYS A 238 -14.77 -12.38 -1.71
N ASN A 239 -15.46 -11.31 -2.10
CA ASN A 239 -16.80 -11.39 -2.69
C ASN A 239 -16.78 -11.35 -4.23
N ASN A 240 -15.60 -11.43 -4.86
CA ASN A 240 -15.41 -11.49 -6.31
C ASN A 240 -16.10 -10.34 -7.08
N VAL A 241 -16.09 -9.13 -6.50
CA VAL A 241 -16.62 -7.94 -7.16
C VAL A 241 -15.50 -7.11 -7.79
N LYS A 242 -15.86 -6.28 -8.76
CA LYS A 242 -14.93 -5.46 -9.55
C LYS A 242 -14.34 -4.35 -8.70
N THR A 243 -13.02 -4.23 -8.69
CA THR A 243 -12.29 -3.26 -7.88
C THR A 243 -11.35 -2.40 -8.71
N CYS A 244 -11.35 -1.11 -8.42
CA CYS A 244 -10.41 -0.14 -8.96
C CYS A 244 -9.74 0.61 -7.80
N SER A 245 -8.50 1.01 -7.95
CA SER A 245 -7.85 1.90 -7.00
C SER A 245 -7.34 3.16 -7.67
N ILE A 246 -7.48 4.29 -6.98
CA ILE A 246 -6.87 5.58 -7.32
C ILE A 246 -5.80 5.83 -6.27
N VAL A 247 -4.54 5.69 -6.67
CA VAL A 247 -3.39 5.74 -5.75
C VAL A 247 -2.20 6.46 -6.36
N ASN A 248 -1.33 7.01 -5.53
CA ASN A 248 -0.09 7.61 -6.01
C ASN A 248 1.06 6.58 -6.08
N VAL A 249 1.07 5.61 -5.15
CA VAL A 249 2.12 4.57 -5.08
C VAL A 249 1.63 3.30 -5.75
N ILE A 250 2.05 3.07 -6.99
CA ILE A 250 1.59 1.95 -7.82
C ILE A 250 2.09 0.57 -7.34
N GLU A 251 3.16 0.53 -6.53
CA GLU A 251 3.66 -0.68 -5.89
C GLU A 251 3.01 -0.97 -4.54
N SER A 252 2.06 -0.15 -4.12
CA SER A 252 1.39 -0.27 -2.82
C SER A 252 0.50 -1.51 -2.71
N THR A 253 0.16 -1.86 -1.47
CA THR A 253 -0.72 -3.01 -1.17
C THR A 253 -2.09 -2.89 -1.84
N ILE A 254 -2.70 -1.69 -1.79
CA ILE A 254 -4.01 -1.45 -2.43
C ILE A 254 -3.90 -1.57 -3.94
N ALA A 255 -2.86 -0.98 -4.56
CA ALA A 255 -2.64 -1.09 -6.01
C ALA A 255 -2.48 -2.54 -6.47
N ARG A 256 -1.59 -3.29 -5.81
CA ARG A 256 -1.31 -4.70 -6.19
C ARG A 256 -2.51 -5.64 -6.06
N ASN A 257 -3.44 -5.33 -5.17
CA ASN A 257 -4.61 -6.17 -4.90
C ASN A 257 -5.87 -5.73 -5.66
N SER A 258 -5.88 -4.56 -6.28
CA SER A 258 -6.98 -4.09 -7.12
C SER A 258 -6.96 -4.73 -8.51
N ASP A 259 -8.13 -4.89 -9.12
CA ASP A 259 -8.22 -5.40 -10.49
C ASP A 259 -7.72 -4.36 -11.49
N TRP A 260 -7.83 -3.07 -11.14
CA TRP A 260 -7.34 -1.98 -11.94
C TRP A 260 -6.83 -0.83 -11.08
N VAL A 261 -5.84 -0.09 -11.61
CA VAL A 261 -5.16 1.00 -10.91
C VAL A 261 -5.13 2.24 -11.78
N LEU A 262 -5.51 3.37 -11.18
CA LEU A 262 -5.36 4.71 -11.74
C LEU A 262 -4.31 5.48 -10.91
N PRO A 263 -3.09 5.64 -11.41
CA PRO A 263 -2.06 6.45 -10.76
C PRO A 263 -2.41 7.94 -10.71
N ILE A 264 -2.12 8.61 -9.61
CA ILE A 264 -2.38 10.05 -9.44
C ILE A 264 -1.23 10.91 -10.00
N HIS A 265 -0.01 10.37 -10.07
CA HIS A 265 1.21 11.07 -10.51
C HIS A 265 1.54 12.34 -9.71
N ALA A 266 1.19 12.35 -8.42
CA ALA A 266 1.38 13.50 -7.54
C ALA A 266 2.82 13.63 -6.98
N GLY A 267 3.72 12.69 -7.30
CA GLY A 267 5.05 12.65 -6.71
C GLY A 267 5.04 12.16 -5.25
N PRO A 268 6.18 12.22 -4.54
CA PRO A 268 6.27 11.78 -3.16
C PRO A 268 5.55 12.73 -2.20
N GLU A 269 4.81 12.18 -1.25
CA GLU A 269 4.22 12.90 -0.12
C GLU A 269 5.11 12.69 1.12
N ILE A 270 5.62 13.77 1.68
CA ILE A 270 6.53 13.78 2.83
C ILE A 270 6.02 14.72 3.93
N GLY A 271 5.29 15.75 3.56
CA GLY A 271 4.85 16.82 4.46
C GLY A 271 3.91 16.36 5.55
N VAL A 272 2.90 15.59 5.21
CA VAL A 272 1.92 14.99 6.14
C VAL A 272 1.44 13.65 5.56
N ALA A 273 1.46 12.65 6.41
CA ALA A 273 0.91 11.33 6.09
C ALA A 273 -0.50 11.18 6.65
#